data_4697b0cbbb934cc17c6ae5d948a18361
#
_entry.id   4697b0cbbb934cc17c6ae5d948a18361
#
_cell.length_a   1.000
_cell.length_b   1.000
_cell.length_c   1.000
_cell.angle_alpha   90.00
_cell.angle_beta   90.00
_cell.angle_gamma   90.00
#
_symmetry.space_group_name_H-M   'P 1'
#
loop_
_entity.id
_entity.type
_entity.pdbx_description
1 polymer ?
#
loop_
_entity_poly.entity_id
_entity_poly.type
_entity_poly.pdbx_seq_one_letter_code
_entity_poly.pdbx_strand_id
1 'polypeptide(L)'
;MCKKYIKFFVKNIASIFNERIELSLLYITYLCFTSIKDIFQKINKLKFLFLTFGIWTSYIMSYSLFIKFMQSIGYSYTIFDIFSKLFSGASLYNVEKKILPFWIVYLLLPLGICWIFSLLLYIFSKKENFYYRQTLPQINSRERLAFLKTYFSNENRENIKAYLEINKDVSIIEDISAGSNASTLLIMKKDGKLFFRKYAFNDDGIKLKKQIEWIEEHFEDIPLPIIVEKEEGYNYVTYDMKNLGNTVGMFKYIHTMPLKNSWDILENALEDIKKIHRKNLRKSNEEDIKKYINSKVTNNLKIIKTESKYIKNLEKYKTIFVNGVELPTLKNYFKILNVEYLKLIFKYDEYSDIHGDLTIENIIGILDNYTNTSINKKYREYYFIDPNTGNIHDSPFLDYAKLLQSLHGNYEFLMNISDIKIEKNYINFMVTESDAYVQLYQKYYLYLKENFSNRDIISIFYHEIIHWLRLLPYKIRKNDKLAVVFYTKLLKIIADVQEIENELKK
;
A
#
# COMPACT_ATOMS: atom_id res chain seq x y z
N MET A 1 -33.81 5.35 23.24
CA MET A 1 -32.65 5.81 22.45
C MET A 1 -31.74 6.77 23.23
N CYS A 2 -32.26 7.86 23.79
CA CYS A 2 -31.48 8.88 24.49
C CYS A 2 -30.62 8.36 25.66
N LYS A 3 -31.15 7.48 26.54
CA LYS A 3 -30.38 6.88 27.66
C LYS A 3 -29.15 6.06 27.23
N LYS A 4 -29.18 5.43 26.06
CA LYS A 4 -28.07 4.64 25.54
C LYS A 4 -26.94 5.55 25.02
N TYR A 5 -27.31 6.71 24.46
CA TYR A 5 -26.36 7.73 24.00
C TYR A 5 -25.70 8.49 25.15
N ILE A 6 -26.47 8.83 26.22
CA ILE A 6 -25.92 9.47 27.42
C ILE A 6 -24.94 8.55 28.14
N LYS A 7 -25.29 7.27 28.33
CA LYS A 7 -24.41 6.28 28.96
C LYS A 7 -23.11 6.05 28.16
N PHE A 8 -23.22 6.10 26.85
CA PHE A 8 -22.10 6.04 25.93
C PHE A 8 -21.22 7.30 26.00
N PHE A 9 -21.82 8.47 26.03
CA PHE A 9 -21.15 9.76 26.15
C PHE A 9 -20.32 9.83 27.46
N VAL A 10 -20.92 9.46 28.58
CA VAL A 10 -20.24 9.43 29.89
C VAL A 10 -19.10 8.42 29.91
N LYS A 11 -19.30 7.21 29.35
CA LYS A 11 -18.25 6.18 29.27
C LYS A 11 -17.07 6.61 28.40
N ASN A 12 -17.33 7.36 27.35
CA ASN A 12 -16.30 7.83 26.44
C ASN A 12 -15.55 9.07 26.97
N ILE A 13 -16.24 9.95 27.70
CA ILE A 13 -15.58 11.04 28.44
C ILE A 13 -14.61 10.43 29.48
N ALA A 14 -15.06 9.44 30.24
CA ALA A 14 -14.20 8.78 31.23
C ALA A 14 -12.97 8.11 30.59
N SER A 15 -13.10 7.51 29.39
CA SER A 15 -11.96 6.93 28.67
C SER A 15 -11.00 7.99 28.11
N ILE A 16 -11.49 9.18 27.76
CA ILE A 16 -10.68 10.32 27.33
C ILE A 16 -9.80 10.84 28.49
N PHE A 17 -10.34 10.84 29.72
CA PHE A 17 -9.59 11.27 30.90
C PHE A 17 -8.53 10.25 31.36
N ASN A 18 -8.66 8.97 31.00
CA ASN A 18 -7.67 7.93 31.32
C ASN A 18 -6.54 7.80 30.30
N GLU A 19 -6.67 8.35 29.11
CA GLU A 19 -5.60 8.40 28.11
C GLU A 19 -4.83 9.72 28.22
N ARG A 20 -3.54 9.71 27.86
CA ARG A 20 -2.71 10.92 27.86
C ARG A 20 -3.43 12.06 27.13
N ILE A 21 -3.73 13.11 27.88
CA ILE A 21 -4.58 14.25 27.48
C ILE A 21 -4.18 14.87 26.13
N GLU A 22 -2.87 14.92 25.84
CA GLU A 22 -2.34 15.46 24.57
C GLU A 22 -2.77 14.68 23.31
N LEU A 23 -2.86 13.36 23.39
CA LEU A 23 -3.24 12.49 22.28
C LEU A 23 -4.73 12.57 21.99
N SER A 24 -5.54 12.68 23.03
CA SER A 24 -6.99 12.84 22.90
C SER A 24 -7.37 14.19 22.30
N LEU A 25 -6.66 15.26 22.66
CA LEU A 25 -6.84 16.60 22.10
C LEU A 25 -6.44 16.66 20.62
N LEU A 26 -5.29 16.08 20.24
CA LEU A 26 -4.83 16.00 18.84
C LEU A 26 -5.82 15.21 17.97
N TYR A 27 -6.33 14.12 18.49
CA TYR A 27 -7.31 13.27 17.80
C TYR A 27 -8.65 14.01 17.58
N ILE A 28 -9.18 14.66 18.63
CA ILE A 28 -10.42 15.45 18.53
C ILE A 28 -10.24 16.62 17.55
N THR A 29 -9.09 17.30 17.61
CA THR A 29 -8.78 18.42 16.71
C THR A 29 -8.70 17.95 15.27
N TYR A 30 -8.07 16.81 15.00
CA TYR A 30 -8.00 16.23 13.66
C TYR A 30 -9.38 15.81 13.13
N LEU A 31 -10.21 15.17 13.97
CA LEU A 31 -11.59 14.81 13.60
C LEU A 31 -12.47 16.03 13.33
N CYS A 32 -12.32 17.08 14.14
CA CYS A 32 -13.01 18.35 13.89
C CYS A 32 -12.57 18.97 12.57
N PHE A 33 -11.27 18.97 12.29
CA PHE A 33 -10.72 19.54 11.06
C PHE A 33 -11.15 18.79 9.80
N THR A 34 -11.18 17.45 9.83
CA THR A 34 -11.64 16.63 8.70
C THR A 34 -13.14 16.72 8.51
N SER A 35 -13.94 16.74 9.58
CA SER A 35 -15.38 16.93 9.50
C SER A 35 -15.73 18.31 8.94
N ILE A 36 -15.00 19.36 9.33
CA ILE A 36 -15.14 20.70 8.79
C ILE A 36 -14.76 20.71 7.30
N LYS A 37 -13.67 20.06 6.91
CA LYS A 37 -13.23 19.96 5.51
C LYS A 37 -14.28 19.25 4.64
N ASP A 38 -14.88 18.17 5.13
CA ASP A 38 -15.94 17.44 4.43
C ASP A 38 -17.21 18.27 4.28
N ILE A 39 -17.58 19.06 5.31
CA ILE A 39 -18.68 20.02 5.24
C ILE A 39 -18.36 21.09 4.20
N PHE A 40 -17.14 21.63 4.18
CA PHE A 40 -16.69 22.62 3.21
C PHE A 40 -16.70 22.11 1.76
N GLN A 41 -16.39 20.84 1.53
CA GLN A 41 -16.42 20.25 0.19
C GLN A 41 -17.85 19.98 -0.32
N LYS A 42 -18.80 19.75 0.58
CA LYS A 42 -20.21 19.43 0.24
C LYS A 42 -21.16 20.66 0.22
N ILE A 43 -20.75 21.78 0.80
CA ILE A 43 -21.56 22.99 0.84
C ILE A 43 -21.20 23.89 -0.35
N ASN A 44 -22.21 24.19 -1.18
CA ASN A 44 -22.10 25.20 -2.23
C ASN A 44 -21.60 26.52 -1.60
N LYS A 45 -20.59 27.17 -2.23
CA LYS A 45 -19.95 28.41 -1.74
C LYS A 45 -20.93 29.46 -1.23
N LEU A 46 -22.13 29.54 -1.83
CA LEU A 46 -23.18 30.47 -1.43
C LEU A 46 -23.81 30.07 -0.07
N LYS A 47 -24.08 28.77 0.15
CA LYS A 47 -24.61 28.29 1.44
C LYS A 47 -23.60 28.46 2.57
N PHE A 48 -22.32 28.34 2.29
CA PHE A 48 -21.25 28.58 3.24
C PHE A 48 -21.22 30.07 3.67
N LEU A 49 -21.34 31.00 2.72
CA LEU A 49 -21.36 32.43 2.99
C LEU A 49 -22.57 32.81 3.88
N PHE A 50 -23.76 32.24 3.63
CA PHE A 50 -24.93 32.41 4.46
C PHE A 50 -24.79 31.83 5.88
N LEU A 51 -24.12 30.67 6.00
CA LEU A 51 -23.87 30.02 7.30
C LEU A 51 -22.90 30.86 8.14
N THR A 52 -21.79 31.32 7.55
CA THR A 52 -20.81 32.18 8.23
C THR A 52 -21.41 33.52 8.61
N PHE A 53 -22.24 34.11 7.75
CA PHE A 53 -22.96 35.34 8.03
C PHE A 53 -23.99 35.14 9.17
N GLY A 54 -24.71 34.03 9.18
CA GLY A 54 -25.65 33.67 10.26
C GLY A 54 -24.96 33.47 11.60
N ILE A 55 -23.79 32.81 11.62
CA ILE A 55 -22.99 32.67 12.84
C ILE A 55 -22.46 34.01 13.33
N TRP A 56 -21.99 34.86 12.42
CA TRP A 56 -21.50 36.21 12.76
C TRP A 56 -22.61 37.11 13.30
N THR A 57 -23.80 37.13 12.67
CA THR A 57 -24.93 37.91 13.15
C THR A 57 -25.44 37.41 14.49
N SER A 58 -25.51 36.10 14.72
CA SER A 58 -25.85 35.50 16.00
C SER A 58 -24.85 35.86 17.09
N TYR A 59 -23.55 35.88 16.75
CA TYR A 59 -22.48 36.30 17.66
C TYR A 59 -22.61 37.78 18.03
N ILE A 60 -22.87 38.67 17.07
CA ILE A 60 -23.03 40.10 17.30
C ILE A 60 -24.31 40.36 18.13
N MET A 61 -25.44 39.66 17.87
CA MET A 61 -26.65 39.78 18.67
C MET A 61 -26.45 39.29 20.11
N SER A 62 -25.78 38.13 20.29
CA SER A 62 -25.46 37.60 21.60
C SER A 62 -24.53 38.54 22.37
N TYR A 63 -23.59 39.17 21.68
CA TYR A 63 -22.69 40.20 22.22
C TYR A 63 -23.48 41.43 22.69
N SER A 64 -24.40 41.93 21.89
CA SER A 64 -25.25 43.09 22.23
C SER A 64 -26.18 42.81 23.42
N LEU A 65 -26.81 41.66 23.48
CA LEU A 65 -27.63 41.20 24.60
C LEU A 65 -26.82 41.06 25.89
N PHE A 66 -25.62 40.53 25.79
CA PHE A 66 -24.74 40.37 26.93
C PHE A 66 -24.24 41.71 27.48
N ILE A 67 -23.90 42.68 26.63
CA ILE A 67 -23.53 44.02 27.10
C ILE A 67 -24.70 44.65 27.83
N LYS A 68 -25.93 44.54 27.31
CA LYS A 68 -27.16 45.04 27.99
C LYS A 68 -27.36 44.35 29.33
N PHE A 69 -27.14 43.06 29.40
CA PHE A 69 -27.21 42.30 30.68
C PHE A 69 -26.13 42.74 31.67
N MET A 70 -24.89 42.92 31.23
CA MET A 70 -23.82 43.42 32.09
C MET A 70 -24.07 44.85 32.60
N GLN A 71 -24.63 45.71 31.74
CA GLN A 71 -25.05 47.05 32.14
C GLN A 71 -26.20 47.02 33.18
N SER A 72 -27.14 46.07 33.08
CA SER A 72 -28.25 45.93 34.04
C SER A 72 -27.81 45.47 35.43
N ILE A 73 -26.65 44.78 35.52
CA ILE A 73 -26.03 44.34 36.80
C ILE A 73 -24.90 45.29 37.25
N GLY A 74 -24.85 46.50 36.68
CA GLY A 74 -23.93 47.57 37.15
C GLY A 74 -22.49 47.55 36.58
N TYR A 75 -22.25 46.83 35.49
CA TYR A 75 -20.96 46.81 34.82
C TYR A 75 -20.98 47.72 33.55
N SER A 76 -20.20 48.82 33.58
CA SER A 76 -20.23 49.86 32.55
C SER A 76 -19.05 49.86 31.57
N TYR A 77 -18.30 48.74 31.47
CA TYR A 77 -17.11 48.70 30.60
C TYR A 77 -17.36 47.98 29.28
N THR A 78 -16.95 48.61 28.18
CA THR A 78 -16.87 47.97 26.88
C THR A 78 -15.52 47.25 26.67
N ILE A 79 -15.43 46.32 25.73
CA ILE A 79 -14.16 45.70 25.36
C ILE A 79 -13.09 46.74 25.01
N PHE A 80 -13.50 47.83 24.38
CA PHE A 80 -12.63 48.94 23.99
C PHE A 80 -12.02 49.66 25.21
N ASP A 81 -12.79 49.84 26.26
CA ASP A 81 -12.32 50.43 27.51
C ASP A 81 -11.31 49.55 28.22
N ILE A 82 -11.52 48.22 28.14
CA ILE A 82 -10.58 47.23 28.70
C ILE A 82 -9.25 47.22 27.95
N PHE A 83 -9.30 47.21 26.60
CA PHE A 83 -8.09 47.32 25.79
C PHE A 83 -7.37 48.66 25.97
N SER A 84 -8.09 49.77 26.02
CA SER A 84 -7.53 51.08 26.28
C SER A 84 -6.80 51.18 27.62
N LYS A 85 -7.35 50.58 28.67
CA LYS A 85 -6.72 50.52 29.99
C LYS A 85 -5.51 49.57 30.07
N LEU A 86 -5.54 48.44 29.31
CA LEU A 86 -4.41 47.52 29.16
C LEU A 86 -3.21 48.21 28.49
N PHE A 87 -3.49 49.03 27.48
CA PHE A 87 -2.42 49.74 26.73
C PHE A 87 -1.95 51.02 27.44
N SER A 88 -2.70 51.60 28.36
CA SER A 88 -2.35 52.83 29.06
C SER A 88 -1.50 52.62 30.34
N GLY A 89 -1.14 51.38 30.68
CA GLY A 89 -0.31 51.06 31.83
C GLY A 89 -0.96 51.36 33.23
N ALA A 90 -2.27 51.60 33.26
CA ALA A 90 -2.98 51.82 34.52
C ALA A 90 -3.03 50.54 35.34
N SER A 91 -2.78 50.64 36.63
CA SER A 91 -2.73 49.52 37.59
C SER A 91 -3.90 48.55 37.43
N LEU A 92 -3.60 47.35 37.03
CA LEU A 92 -4.54 46.24 36.76
C LEU A 92 -5.20 45.67 38.03
N TYR A 93 -4.71 46.04 39.26
CA TYR A 93 -5.11 45.40 40.48
C TYR A 93 -6.60 45.48 40.85
N ASN A 94 -7.26 46.57 40.51
CA ASN A 94 -8.72 46.70 40.70
C ASN A 94 -9.54 46.17 39.51
N VAL A 95 -8.92 45.94 38.39
CA VAL A 95 -9.51 45.43 37.15
C VAL A 95 -9.46 43.90 37.13
N GLU A 96 -8.41 43.30 37.71
CA GLU A 96 -8.20 41.82 37.70
C GLU A 96 -9.36 41.02 38.30
N LYS A 97 -9.91 41.49 39.48
CA LYS A 97 -11.04 40.78 40.08
C LYS A 97 -12.35 40.81 39.28
N LYS A 98 -12.46 41.71 38.32
CA LYS A 98 -13.64 41.88 37.47
C LYS A 98 -13.41 41.44 36.02
N ILE A 99 -12.15 41.40 35.59
CA ILE A 99 -11.75 41.00 34.24
C ILE A 99 -11.64 39.46 34.10
N LEU A 100 -11.17 38.76 35.14
CA LEU A 100 -10.97 37.30 35.06
C LEU A 100 -12.25 36.54 34.71
N PRO A 101 -13.42 36.79 35.32
CA PRO A 101 -14.67 36.19 34.92
C PRO A 101 -15.08 36.58 33.48
N PHE A 102 -14.76 37.78 33.05
CA PHE A 102 -15.08 38.31 31.73
C PHE A 102 -14.21 37.63 30.63
N TRP A 103 -12.93 37.45 30.85
CA TRP A 103 -12.06 36.70 29.94
C TRP A 103 -12.45 35.23 29.85
N ILE A 104 -12.81 34.60 30.97
CA ILE A 104 -13.30 33.21 30.98
C ILE A 104 -14.59 33.08 30.19
N VAL A 105 -15.52 34.00 30.35
CA VAL A 105 -16.82 33.96 29.67
C VAL A 105 -16.65 34.35 28.18
N TYR A 106 -15.86 35.36 27.84
CA TYR A 106 -15.77 35.91 26.50
C TYR A 106 -14.79 35.23 25.56
N LEU A 107 -13.67 34.73 26.04
CA LEU A 107 -12.71 33.98 25.24
C LEU A 107 -12.96 32.47 25.30
N LEU A 108 -13.27 31.94 26.49
CA LEU A 108 -13.45 30.51 26.66
C LEU A 108 -14.88 30.04 26.30
N LEU A 109 -15.90 30.89 26.46
CA LEU A 109 -17.29 30.53 26.10
C LEU A 109 -17.48 30.32 24.59
N PRO A 110 -17.02 31.20 23.69
CA PRO A 110 -17.09 30.96 22.26
C PRO A 110 -16.26 29.77 21.82
N LEU A 111 -15.05 29.58 22.40
CA LEU A 111 -14.23 28.41 22.18
C LEU A 111 -14.92 27.13 22.69
N GLY A 112 -15.55 27.20 23.87
CA GLY A 112 -16.34 26.11 24.44
C GLY A 112 -17.58 25.80 23.62
N ILE A 113 -18.31 26.80 23.12
CA ILE A 113 -19.47 26.61 22.24
C ILE A 113 -19.05 26.04 20.91
N CYS A 114 -17.97 26.54 20.28
CA CYS A 114 -17.42 25.96 19.06
C CYS A 114 -16.96 24.51 19.32
N TRP A 115 -16.40 24.24 20.46
CA TRP A 115 -15.97 22.90 20.87
C TRP A 115 -17.17 21.96 21.09
N ILE A 116 -18.21 22.44 21.79
CA ILE A 116 -19.47 21.70 21.99
C ILE A 116 -20.17 21.48 20.67
N PHE A 117 -20.22 22.47 19.79
CA PHE A 117 -20.85 22.36 18.47
C PHE A 117 -20.08 21.40 17.56
N SER A 118 -18.75 21.42 17.59
CA SER A 118 -17.90 20.46 16.90
C SER A 118 -18.06 19.05 17.47
N LEU A 119 -18.24 18.93 18.79
CA LEU A 119 -18.51 17.67 19.48
C LEU A 119 -19.91 17.13 19.15
N LEU A 120 -20.90 18.00 19.09
CA LEU A 120 -22.26 17.64 18.68
C LEU A 120 -22.32 17.25 17.19
N LEU A 121 -21.67 17.97 16.31
CA LEU A 121 -21.52 17.60 14.90
C LEU A 121 -20.81 16.25 14.75
N TYR A 122 -19.80 15.99 15.58
CA TYR A 122 -19.12 14.70 15.65
C TYR A 122 -20.07 13.57 16.12
N ILE A 123 -20.88 13.82 17.15
CA ILE A 123 -21.84 12.85 17.71
C ILE A 123 -22.97 12.57 16.69
N PHE A 124 -23.41 13.60 15.98
CA PHE A 124 -24.48 13.49 14.98
C PHE A 124 -23.99 13.09 13.60
N SER A 125 -22.70 13.23 13.32
CA SER A 125 -22.09 12.68 12.09
C SER A 125 -21.91 11.18 12.23
N LYS A 126 -23.00 10.46 12.03
CA LYS A 126 -23.13 9.00 11.78
C LYS A 126 -22.46 8.00 12.75
N LYS A 127 -23.21 6.94 13.00
CA LYS A 127 -22.89 5.72 13.75
C LYS A 127 -21.49 5.10 13.46
N GLU A 128 -20.89 5.44 12.35
CA GLU A 128 -19.62 4.90 11.81
C GLU A 128 -18.38 5.41 12.57
N ASN A 129 -18.41 6.65 13.04
CA ASN A 129 -17.31 7.23 13.82
C ASN A 129 -17.15 6.59 15.21
N PHE A 130 -18.10 5.77 15.58
CA PHE A 130 -18.17 5.12 16.88
C PHE A 130 -17.20 3.95 17.04
N TYR A 131 -16.96 3.21 15.97
CA TYR A 131 -16.10 2.02 15.98
C TYR A 131 -14.62 2.35 16.08
N TYR A 132 -14.19 3.50 15.60
CA TYR A 132 -12.79 3.94 15.66
C TYR A 132 -12.19 3.96 17.06
N ARG A 133 -13.00 4.20 18.09
CA ARG A 133 -12.51 4.28 19.46
C ARG A 133 -12.15 2.93 20.08
N GLN A 134 -12.64 1.84 19.53
CA GLN A 134 -12.37 0.52 20.12
C GLN A 134 -11.00 -0.03 19.72
N THR A 135 -10.50 0.34 18.55
CA THR A 135 -9.22 -0.14 18.02
C THR A 135 -8.07 0.86 18.23
N LEU A 136 -8.37 2.16 18.29
CA LEU A 136 -7.36 3.22 18.41
C LEU A 136 -6.47 3.18 19.67
N PRO A 137 -6.93 2.76 20.87
CA PRO A 137 -6.07 2.65 22.03
C PRO A 137 -4.89 1.70 21.89
N GLN A 138 -4.95 0.79 20.94
CA GLN A 138 -3.99 -0.30 20.75
C GLN A 138 -2.86 0.04 19.76
N ILE A 139 -3.00 1.13 18.99
CA ILE A 139 -2.02 1.57 18.02
C ILE A 139 -1.20 2.73 18.60
N ASN A 140 0.09 2.79 18.35
CA ASN A 140 0.91 3.93 18.81
C ASN A 140 0.49 5.23 18.06
N SER A 141 0.88 6.41 18.61
CA SER A 141 0.39 7.70 18.13
C SER A 141 0.72 8.02 16.66
N ARG A 142 1.87 7.52 16.17
CA ARG A 142 2.34 7.76 14.79
C ARG A 142 1.52 6.93 13.79
N GLU A 143 1.24 5.70 14.16
CA GLU A 143 0.43 4.77 13.38
C GLU A 143 -1.03 5.17 13.37
N ARG A 144 -1.56 5.67 14.49
CA ARG A 144 -2.91 6.27 14.58
C ARG A 144 -3.07 7.40 13.57
N LEU A 145 -2.08 8.28 13.47
CA LEU A 145 -2.14 9.42 12.55
C LEU A 145 -2.04 8.99 11.10
N ALA A 146 -1.19 8.02 10.80
CA ALA A 146 -1.05 7.43 9.46
C ALA A 146 -2.32 6.69 9.06
N PHE A 147 -2.86 5.86 9.95
CA PHE A 147 -4.12 5.17 9.78
C PHE A 147 -5.28 6.14 9.51
N LEU A 148 -5.44 7.16 10.35
CA LEU A 148 -6.49 8.16 10.18
C LEU A 148 -6.34 8.91 8.85
N LYS A 149 -5.14 9.28 8.43
CA LYS A 149 -4.89 9.91 7.14
C LYS A 149 -5.27 9.01 5.97
N THR A 150 -4.91 7.74 6.03
CA THR A 150 -5.15 6.78 4.94
C THR A 150 -6.63 6.47 4.82
N TYR A 151 -7.31 6.19 5.91
CA TYR A 151 -8.70 5.74 5.88
C TYR A 151 -9.72 6.88 5.79
N PHE A 152 -9.43 8.04 6.38
CA PHE A 152 -10.32 9.21 6.21
C PHE A 152 -10.16 9.92 4.86
N SER A 153 -9.03 9.75 4.18
CA SER A 153 -8.86 10.26 2.82
C SER A 153 -9.56 9.38 1.77
N ASN A 154 -9.79 8.10 2.08
CA ASN A 154 -10.55 7.18 1.23
C ASN A 154 -12.04 7.26 1.59
N GLU A 155 -12.88 7.71 0.67
CA GLU A 155 -14.32 7.95 0.88
C GLU A 155 -15.15 6.68 1.14
N ASN A 156 -14.53 5.49 1.16
CA ASN A 156 -15.26 4.23 1.29
C ASN A 156 -15.50 3.85 2.76
N ARG A 157 -16.66 4.28 3.27
CA ARG A 157 -17.11 4.06 4.66
C ARG A 157 -17.33 2.58 5.02
N GLU A 158 -17.70 1.76 4.04
CA GLU A 158 -17.96 0.34 4.26
C GLU A 158 -16.65 -0.42 4.50
N ASN A 159 -15.58 -0.04 3.81
CA ASN A 159 -14.25 -0.61 4.05
C ASN A 159 -13.72 -0.27 5.44
N ILE A 160 -14.06 0.92 5.95
CA ILE A 160 -13.70 1.31 7.32
C ILE A 160 -14.42 0.44 8.35
N LYS A 161 -15.72 0.19 8.15
CA LYS A 161 -16.47 -0.72 9.04
C LYS A 161 -15.90 -2.12 9.03
N ALA A 162 -15.65 -2.64 7.84
CA ALA A 162 -15.04 -3.94 7.67
C ALA A 162 -13.68 -4.04 8.36
N TYR A 163 -12.81 -3.04 8.17
CA TYR A 163 -11.52 -2.97 8.87
C TYR A 163 -11.64 -3.02 10.39
N LEU A 164 -12.63 -2.28 10.94
CA LEU A 164 -12.86 -2.26 12.38
C LEU A 164 -13.46 -3.57 12.89
N GLU A 165 -14.30 -4.20 12.09
CA GLU A 165 -14.89 -5.49 12.44
C GLU A 165 -13.84 -6.58 12.50
N ILE A 166 -13.01 -6.73 11.48
CA ILE A 166 -11.95 -7.74 11.43
C ILE A 166 -10.87 -7.53 12.51
N ASN A 167 -10.68 -6.29 13.00
CA ASN A 167 -9.64 -5.97 13.98
C ASN A 167 -10.17 -5.66 15.39
N LYS A 168 -11.45 -5.92 15.68
CA LYS A 168 -12.08 -5.57 16.97
C LYS A 168 -11.49 -6.26 18.20
N ASP A 169 -10.94 -7.46 18.01
CA ASP A 169 -10.50 -8.34 19.09
C ASP A 169 -8.98 -8.57 19.11
N VAL A 170 -8.22 -7.80 18.34
CA VAL A 170 -6.77 -7.93 18.23
C VAL A 170 -6.05 -6.60 18.48
N SER A 171 -4.77 -6.67 18.85
CA SER A 171 -3.87 -5.53 18.88
C SER A 171 -3.05 -5.49 17.60
N ILE A 172 -3.12 -4.38 16.85
CA ILE A 172 -2.29 -4.17 15.67
C ILE A 172 -0.91 -3.71 16.14
N ILE A 173 0.11 -4.47 15.81
CA ILE A 173 1.50 -4.17 16.15
C ILE A 173 2.14 -3.33 15.06
N GLU A 174 1.96 -3.73 13.79
CA GLU A 174 2.58 -3.07 12.65
C GLU A 174 1.72 -3.25 11.39
N ASP A 175 1.68 -2.25 10.52
CA ASP A 175 1.16 -2.36 9.16
C ASP A 175 2.35 -2.57 8.22
N ILE A 176 2.44 -3.78 7.67
CA ILE A 176 3.52 -4.22 6.78
C ILE A 176 3.09 -4.28 5.32
N SER A 177 1.98 -3.62 4.97
CA SER A 177 1.43 -3.61 3.62
C SER A 177 2.39 -3.00 2.62
N ALA A 178 2.77 -3.76 1.60
CA ALA A 178 3.72 -3.34 0.55
C ALA A 178 3.05 -2.58 -0.62
N GLY A 179 1.83 -2.06 -0.44
CA GLY A 179 1.12 -1.29 -1.48
C GLY A 179 0.43 -2.17 -2.53
N SER A 180 0.18 -3.43 -2.24
CA SER A 180 -0.77 -4.29 -2.97
C SER A 180 -2.22 -3.91 -2.65
N ASN A 181 -3.18 -4.45 -3.41
CA ASN A 181 -4.61 -4.25 -3.17
C ASN A 181 -5.09 -4.96 -1.88
N ALA A 182 -4.34 -5.94 -1.39
CA ALA A 182 -4.54 -6.55 -0.09
C ALA A 182 -3.52 -5.98 0.91
N SER A 183 -3.95 -5.73 2.12
CA SER A 183 -3.11 -5.23 3.20
C SER A 183 -2.71 -6.35 4.16
N THR A 184 -1.53 -6.23 4.76
CA THR A 184 -1.02 -7.20 5.74
C THR A 184 -0.64 -6.51 7.03
N LEU A 185 -1.17 -7.01 8.15
CA LEU A 185 -0.89 -6.49 9.49
C LEU A 185 -0.17 -7.56 10.33
N LEU A 186 0.80 -7.14 11.12
CA LEU A 186 1.24 -7.93 12.27
C LEU A 186 0.30 -7.65 13.43
N ILE A 187 -0.40 -8.66 13.90
CA ILE A 187 -1.38 -8.57 14.99
C ILE A 187 -0.99 -9.44 16.18
N MET A 188 -1.47 -9.06 17.35
CA MET A 188 -1.39 -9.87 18.56
C MET A 188 -2.82 -10.21 19.02
N LYS A 189 -3.12 -11.49 19.22
CA LYS A 189 -4.39 -11.96 19.79
C LYS A 189 -4.40 -11.88 21.30
N LYS A 190 -5.54 -12.07 21.94
CA LYS A 190 -5.73 -11.96 23.40
C LYS A 190 -4.84 -12.91 24.21
N ASP A 191 -4.40 -14.01 23.62
CA ASP A 191 -3.47 -14.97 24.22
C ASP A 191 -1.99 -14.55 24.14
N GLY A 192 -1.71 -13.37 23.63
CA GLY A 192 -0.36 -12.80 23.45
C GLY A 192 0.41 -13.34 22.25
N LYS A 193 -0.17 -14.23 21.44
CA LYS A 193 0.50 -14.75 20.24
C LYS A 193 0.39 -13.81 19.06
N LEU A 194 1.47 -13.77 18.28
CA LEU A 194 1.57 -12.95 17.07
C LEU A 194 1.13 -13.75 15.83
N PHE A 195 0.43 -13.05 14.93
CA PHE A 195 -0.03 -13.56 13.63
C PHE A 195 0.14 -12.51 12.56
N PHE A 196 0.23 -12.92 11.31
CA PHE A 196 0.09 -12.03 10.18
C PHE A 196 -1.36 -12.10 9.69
N ARG A 197 -2.08 -10.98 9.72
CA ARG A 197 -3.44 -10.86 9.17
C ARG A 197 -3.39 -10.22 7.80
N LYS A 198 -3.88 -10.94 6.78
CA LYS A 198 -4.06 -10.38 5.45
C LYS A 198 -5.54 -10.16 5.18
N TYR A 199 -5.89 -9.00 4.62
CA TYR A 199 -7.28 -8.64 4.33
C TYR A 199 -7.39 -7.82 3.05
N ALA A 200 -8.53 -7.90 2.40
CA ALA A 200 -8.88 -7.10 1.24
C ALA A 200 -10.39 -6.85 1.17
N PHE A 201 -10.80 -5.83 0.43
CA PHE A 201 -12.17 -5.39 0.32
C PHE A 201 -12.69 -5.54 -1.11
N ASN A 202 -14.01 -5.75 -1.26
CA ASN A 202 -14.72 -5.78 -2.54
C ASN A 202 -14.08 -6.76 -3.55
N ASP A 203 -13.80 -6.34 -4.77
CA ASP A 203 -13.21 -7.15 -5.83
C ASP A 203 -11.83 -7.71 -5.46
N ASP A 204 -11.06 -6.99 -4.66
CA ASP A 204 -9.77 -7.49 -4.16
C ASP A 204 -9.96 -8.55 -3.08
N GLY A 205 -11.08 -8.52 -2.33
CA GLY A 205 -11.50 -9.61 -1.46
C GLY A 205 -11.77 -10.90 -2.21
N ILE A 206 -12.40 -10.85 -3.39
CA ILE A 206 -12.63 -12.02 -4.26
C ILE A 206 -11.28 -12.63 -4.71
N LYS A 207 -10.31 -11.80 -5.05
CA LYS A 207 -8.95 -12.28 -5.39
C LYS A 207 -8.26 -12.93 -4.19
N LEU A 208 -8.41 -12.32 -3.00
CA LEU A 208 -7.84 -12.85 -1.77
C LEU A 208 -8.46 -14.21 -1.40
N LYS A 209 -9.75 -14.41 -1.64
CA LYS A 209 -10.42 -15.70 -1.45
C LYS A 209 -9.81 -16.79 -2.33
N LYS A 210 -9.63 -16.51 -3.62
CA LYS A 210 -8.94 -17.42 -4.55
C LYS A 210 -7.50 -17.73 -4.12
N GLN A 211 -6.82 -16.74 -3.54
CA GLN A 211 -5.47 -16.94 -3.01
C GLN A 211 -5.48 -17.90 -1.80
N ILE A 212 -6.47 -17.78 -0.91
CA ILE A 212 -6.66 -18.72 0.21
C ILE A 212 -6.91 -20.13 -0.31
N GLU A 213 -7.83 -20.29 -1.26
CA GLU A 213 -8.17 -21.58 -1.88
C GLU A 213 -6.92 -22.23 -2.50
N TRP A 214 -6.11 -21.45 -3.23
CA TRP A 214 -4.85 -21.93 -3.82
C TRP A 214 -3.83 -22.34 -2.73
N ILE A 215 -3.68 -21.57 -1.65
CA ILE A 215 -2.78 -21.91 -0.54
C ILE A 215 -3.21 -23.22 0.11
N GLU A 216 -4.51 -23.43 0.35
CA GLU A 216 -5.04 -24.65 0.95
C GLU A 216 -4.86 -25.87 0.03
N GLU A 217 -5.04 -25.69 -1.28
CA GLU A 217 -4.89 -26.76 -2.27
C GLU A 217 -3.43 -27.26 -2.36
N HIS A 218 -2.46 -26.34 -2.32
CA HIS A 218 -1.04 -26.66 -2.47
C HIS A 218 -0.28 -26.79 -1.15
N PHE A 219 -1.00 -26.71 -0.02
CA PHE A 219 -0.37 -26.69 1.30
C PHE A 219 0.49 -27.91 1.59
N GLU A 220 0.15 -29.09 1.08
CA GLU A 220 0.93 -30.32 1.29
C GLU A 220 2.08 -30.48 0.29
N ASP A 221 2.11 -29.74 -0.80
CA ASP A 221 3.08 -29.89 -1.88
C ASP A 221 4.33 -29.06 -1.67
N ILE A 222 4.16 -27.83 -1.23
CA ILE A 222 5.23 -26.83 -1.10
C ILE A 222 5.11 -26.09 0.24
N PRO A 223 6.21 -25.45 0.72
CA PRO A 223 6.16 -24.63 1.92
C PRO A 223 5.29 -23.40 1.74
N LEU A 224 4.11 -23.36 2.37
CA LEU A 224 3.15 -22.25 2.32
C LEU A 224 2.76 -21.82 3.73
N PRO A 225 2.23 -20.61 3.94
CA PRO A 225 1.80 -20.11 5.24
C PRO A 225 0.74 -21.00 5.85
N ILE A 226 0.84 -21.27 7.17
CA ILE A 226 -0.23 -21.93 7.90
C ILE A 226 -1.35 -20.94 8.14
N ILE A 227 -2.47 -21.13 7.47
CA ILE A 227 -3.70 -20.38 7.73
C ILE A 227 -4.34 -20.96 8.99
N VAL A 228 -4.50 -20.12 10.01
CA VAL A 228 -5.08 -20.54 11.31
C VAL A 228 -6.53 -20.10 11.46
N GLU A 229 -6.92 -19.04 10.78
CA GLU A 229 -8.26 -18.48 10.79
C GLU A 229 -8.54 -17.77 9.48
N LYS A 230 -9.76 -17.87 8.98
CA LYS A 230 -10.23 -17.14 7.80
C LYS A 230 -11.68 -16.70 8.01
N GLU A 231 -12.00 -15.52 7.51
CA GLU A 231 -13.34 -14.94 7.61
C GLU A 231 -13.71 -14.25 6.31
N GLU A 232 -14.95 -14.42 5.89
CA GLU A 232 -15.56 -13.75 4.74
C GLU A 232 -16.78 -12.97 5.23
N GLY A 233 -16.76 -11.65 5.07
CA GLY A 233 -17.88 -10.77 5.37
C GLY A 233 -18.54 -10.25 4.10
N TYR A 234 -19.49 -9.33 4.24
CA TYR A 234 -20.26 -8.78 3.12
C TYR A 234 -19.38 -8.13 2.04
N ASN A 235 -18.32 -7.42 2.44
CA ASN A 235 -17.44 -6.69 1.53
C ASN A 235 -15.95 -6.88 1.83
N TYR A 236 -15.60 -7.90 2.58
CA TYR A 236 -14.21 -8.21 2.92
C TYR A 236 -13.93 -9.70 2.98
N VAL A 237 -12.67 -10.03 2.76
CA VAL A 237 -12.08 -11.33 3.06
C VAL A 237 -10.84 -11.10 3.88
N THR A 238 -10.64 -11.91 4.91
CA THR A 238 -9.45 -11.87 5.76
C THR A 238 -9.00 -13.27 6.13
N TYR A 239 -7.70 -13.43 6.37
CA TYR A 239 -7.15 -14.63 6.99
C TYR A 239 -5.93 -14.31 7.84
N ASP A 240 -5.74 -15.10 8.88
CA ASP A 240 -4.61 -15.04 9.78
C ASP A 240 -3.62 -16.14 9.48
N MET A 241 -2.36 -15.78 9.29
CA MET A 241 -1.24 -16.70 9.11
C MET A 241 -0.45 -16.82 10.41
N LYS A 242 0.01 -18.02 10.71
CA LYS A 242 0.89 -18.24 11.86
C LYS A 242 2.21 -17.48 11.68
N ASN A 243 2.60 -16.73 12.69
CA ASN A 243 3.94 -16.17 12.75
C ASN A 243 4.92 -17.28 13.18
N LEU A 244 5.88 -17.59 12.33
CA LEU A 244 6.87 -18.66 12.57
C LEU A 244 8.09 -18.19 13.39
N GLY A 245 8.05 -16.94 13.89
CA GLY A 245 9.12 -16.39 14.70
C GLY A 245 10.15 -15.62 13.86
N ASN A 246 11.40 -16.04 13.90
CA ASN A 246 12.52 -15.31 13.29
C ASN A 246 12.55 -15.50 11.76
N THR A 247 11.74 -14.73 11.04
CA THR A 247 11.63 -14.78 9.58
C THR A 247 12.09 -13.47 8.95
N VAL A 248 12.58 -13.53 7.73
CA VAL A 248 13.04 -12.37 6.97
C VAL A 248 12.72 -12.52 5.49
N GLY A 249 12.30 -11.43 4.83
CA GLY A 249 12.11 -11.42 3.39
C GLY A 249 13.42 -11.78 2.65
N MET A 250 13.31 -12.52 1.56
CA MET A 250 14.47 -13.05 0.84
C MET A 250 15.43 -11.97 0.32
N PHE A 251 14.91 -10.78 -0.02
CA PHE A 251 15.75 -9.64 -0.37
C PHE A 251 16.75 -9.29 0.75
N LYS A 252 16.28 -9.18 1.99
CA LYS A 252 17.13 -8.90 3.15
C LYS A 252 18.04 -10.11 3.46
N TYR A 253 17.54 -11.33 3.32
CA TYR A 253 18.30 -12.57 3.51
C TYR A 253 19.53 -12.60 2.60
N ILE A 254 19.37 -12.35 1.30
CA ILE A 254 20.45 -12.31 0.29
C ILE A 254 21.57 -11.34 0.69
N HIS A 255 21.23 -10.21 1.31
CA HIS A 255 22.19 -9.16 1.67
C HIS A 255 22.76 -9.28 3.09
N THR A 256 22.30 -10.25 3.89
CA THR A 256 22.74 -10.44 5.27
C THR A 256 23.34 -11.81 5.54
N MET A 257 23.08 -12.78 4.66
CA MET A 257 23.53 -14.15 4.80
C MET A 257 24.58 -14.50 3.72
N PRO A 258 25.39 -15.56 3.91
CA PRO A 258 26.31 -16.02 2.88
C PRO A 258 25.59 -16.34 1.58
N LEU A 259 26.18 -15.98 0.46
CA LEU A 259 25.59 -16.17 -0.88
C LEU A 259 25.23 -17.63 -1.16
N LYS A 260 26.02 -18.57 -0.65
CA LYS A 260 25.74 -20.02 -0.77
C LYS A 260 24.38 -20.35 -0.18
N ASN A 261 24.09 -19.89 1.06
CA ASN A 261 22.79 -20.14 1.73
C ASN A 261 21.63 -19.54 0.94
N SER A 262 21.84 -18.35 0.36
CA SER A 262 20.83 -17.70 -0.47
C SER A 262 20.54 -18.49 -1.74
N TRP A 263 21.56 -19.06 -2.37
CA TRP A 263 21.40 -19.93 -3.53
C TRP A 263 20.72 -21.25 -3.15
N ASP A 264 21.14 -21.88 -2.06
CA ASP A 264 20.56 -23.14 -1.59
C ASP A 264 19.04 -23.00 -1.34
N ILE A 265 18.60 -21.86 -0.76
CA ILE A 265 17.17 -21.56 -0.62
C ILE A 265 16.50 -21.39 -1.97
N LEU A 266 17.06 -20.61 -2.89
CA LEU A 266 16.47 -20.36 -4.21
C LEU A 266 16.38 -21.64 -5.03
N GLU A 267 17.41 -22.47 -5.01
CA GLU A 267 17.43 -23.76 -5.70
C GLU A 267 16.36 -24.72 -5.14
N ASN A 268 16.27 -24.83 -3.81
CA ASN A 268 15.21 -25.60 -3.16
C ASN A 268 13.82 -25.06 -3.49
N ALA A 269 13.64 -23.73 -3.54
CA ALA A 269 12.41 -23.08 -3.93
C ALA A 269 12.01 -23.42 -5.37
N LEU A 270 12.98 -23.44 -6.29
CA LEU A 270 12.76 -23.85 -7.68
C LEU A 270 12.37 -25.33 -7.80
N GLU A 271 12.97 -26.20 -6.99
CA GLU A 271 12.62 -27.62 -6.98
C GLU A 271 11.21 -27.85 -6.35
N ASP A 272 10.86 -27.07 -5.34
CA ASP A 272 9.52 -27.16 -4.76
C ASP A 272 8.46 -26.65 -5.73
N ILE A 273 8.70 -25.51 -6.41
CA ILE A 273 7.74 -24.96 -7.36
C ILE A 273 7.49 -25.90 -8.56
N LYS A 274 8.47 -26.68 -8.98
CA LYS A 274 8.28 -27.72 -10.01
C LYS A 274 7.24 -28.76 -9.64
N LYS A 275 6.95 -28.97 -8.34
CA LYS A 275 5.92 -29.93 -7.90
C LYS A 275 4.55 -29.46 -8.29
N ILE A 276 4.26 -28.17 -8.11
CA ILE A 276 2.96 -27.61 -8.54
C ILE A 276 2.88 -27.46 -10.05
N HIS A 277 3.99 -27.17 -10.73
CA HIS A 277 4.05 -27.14 -12.19
C HIS A 277 3.73 -28.50 -12.87
N ARG A 278 3.73 -29.59 -12.11
CA ARG A 278 3.32 -30.92 -12.61
C ARG A 278 1.83 -31.22 -12.40
N LYS A 279 1.11 -30.28 -11.76
CA LYS A 279 -0.31 -30.45 -11.49
C LYS A 279 -1.17 -29.75 -12.55
N ASN A 280 -2.32 -30.31 -12.80
CA ASN A 280 -3.31 -29.75 -13.72
C ASN A 280 -2.74 -29.41 -15.12
N LEU A 281 -1.81 -30.25 -15.59
CA LEU A 281 -1.15 -30.06 -16.88
C LEU A 281 -2.18 -30.04 -18.02
N ARG A 282 -2.11 -29.00 -18.84
CA ARG A 282 -2.94 -28.83 -20.04
C ARG A 282 -2.18 -28.09 -21.13
N LYS A 283 -2.55 -28.35 -22.37
CA LYS A 283 -1.99 -27.60 -23.49
C LYS A 283 -2.51 -26.16 -23.50
N SER A 284 -1.65 -25.22 -23.79
CA SER A 284 -2.07 -23.87 -24.10
C SER A 284 -2.90 -23.85 -25.40
N ASN A 285 -3.79 -22.89 -25.50
CA ASN A 285 -4.54 -22.67 -26.72
C ASN A 285 -4.22 -21.29 -27.32
N GLU A 286 -4.36 -21.19 -28.64
CA GLU A 286 -3.99 -19.97 -29.36
C GLU A 286 -4.83 -18.75 -28.95
N GLU A 287 -6.09 -18.97 -28.57
CA GLU A 287 -6.98 -17.89 -28.14
C GLU A 287 -6.53 -17.28 -26.78
N ASP A 288 -6.16 -18.10 -25.81
CA ASP A 288 -5.68 -17.63 -24.51
C ASP A 288 -4.32 -16.95 -24.63
N ILE A 289 -3.41 -17.48 -25.44
CA ILE A 289 -2.15 -16.80 -25.78
C ILE A 289 -2.43 -15.42 -26.39
N LYS A 290 -3.36 -15.33 -27.34
CA LYS A 290 -3.75 -14.06 -27.97
C LYS A 290 -4.37 -13.08 -26.96
N LYS A 291 -5.25 -13.56 -26.08
CA LYS A 291 -5.83 -12.75 -24.98
C LYS A 291 -4.74 -12.24 -24.04
N TYR A 292 -3.79 -13.09 -23.66
CA TYR A 292 -2.65 -12.73 -22.82
C TYR A 292 -1.81 -11.63 -23.47
N ILE A 293 -1.39 -11.80 -24.74
CA ILE A 293 -0.58 -10.81 -25.45
C ILE A 293 -1.36 -9.50 -25.59
N ASN A 294 -2.63 -9.53 -25.99
CA ASN A 294 -3.44 -8.32 -26.14
C ASN A 294 -3.59 -7.59 -24.80
N SER A 295 -3.89 -8.31 -23.73
CA SER A 295 -4.06 -7.73 -22.41
C SER A 295 -2.75 -7.18 -21.82
N LYS A 296 -1.65 -7.92 -21.91
CA LYS A 296 -0.41 -7.63 -21.19
C LYS A 296 0.63 -6.89 -22.04
N VAL A 297 0.55 -6.96 -23.36
CA VAL A 297 1.47 -6.26 -24.26
C VAL A 297 0.77 -5.13 -24.96
N THR A 298 -0.19 -5.41 -25.84
CA THR A 298 -0.83 -4.40 -26.70
C THR A 298 -1.46 -3.27 -25.89
N ASN A 299 -2.24 -3.59 -24.87
CA ASN A 299 -2.90 -2.60 -24.03
C ASN A 299 -1.88 -1.79 -23.21
N ASN A 300 -0.86 -2.44 -22.64
CA ASN A 300 0.16 -1.74 -21.86
C ASN A 300 1.02 -0.83 -22.74
N LEU A 301 1.40 -1.25 -23.94
CA LEU A 301 2.08 -0.39 -24.92
C LEU A 301 1.25 0.85 -25.27
N LYS A 302 -0.07 0.70 -25.39
CA LYS A 302 -0.99 1.82 -25.63
C LYS A 302 -0.98 2.79 -24.44
N ILE A 303 -1.12 2.27 -23.21
CA ILE A 303 -1.11 3.08 -21.99
C ILE A 303 0.23 3.83 -21.83
N ILE A 304 1.35 3.16 -22.01
CA ILE A 304 2.69 3.74 -21.93
C ILE A 304 2.82 4.94 -22.89
N LYS A 305 2.34 4.79 -24.12
CA LYS A 305 2.40 5.86 -25.13
C LYS A 305 1.46 7.04 -24.83
N THR A 306 0.32 6.79 -24.19
CA THR A 306 -0.72 7.81 -23.99
C THR A 306 -0.65 8.50 -22.64
N GLU A 307 -0.36 7.76 -21.56
CA GLU A 307 -0.45 8.27 -20.20
C GLU A 307 0.86 8.91 -19.71
N SER A 308 2.04 8.44 -20.15
CA SER A 308 3.31 9.02 -19.72
C SER A 308 3.73 10.22 -20.56
N LYS A 309 3.88 11.37 -19.91
CA LYS A 309 4.43 12.59 -20.53
C LYS A 309 5.92 12.44 -20.83
N TYR A 310 6.69 11.86 -19.92
CA TYR A 310 8.14 11.72 -20.09
C TYR A 310 8.47 10.67 -21.15
N ILE A 311 7.89 9.47 -21.08
CA ILE A 311 8.18 8.40 -22.05
C ILE A 311 7.72 8.80 -23.44
N LYS A 312 6.57 9.45 -23.59
CA LYS A 312 6.10 10.00 -24.87
C LYS A 312 7.11 10.95 -25.51
N ASN A 313 7.80 11.76 -24.71
CA ASN A 313 8.85 12.66 -25.21
C ASN A 313 10.11 11.90 -25.61
N LEU A 314 10.52 10.90 -24.83
CA LEU A 314 11.67 10.04 -25.14
C LEU A 314 11.44 9.22 -26.42
N GLU A 315 10.25 8.74 -26.67
CA GLU A 315 9.87 7.98 -27.87
C GLU A 315 9.93 8.80 -29.19
N LYS A 316 10.10 10.12 -29.12
CA LYS A 316 10.37 10.96 -30.33
C LYS A 316 11.77 10.69 -30.89
N TYR A 317 12.70 10.27 -30.03
CA TYR A 317 14.07 9.96 -30.44
C TYR A 317 14.16 8.51 -30.95
N LYS A 318 15.15 8.21 -31.78
CA LYS A 318 15.46 6.85 -32.20
C LYS A 318 16.16 6.09 -31.10
N THR A 319 17.07 6.78 -30.39
CA THR A 319 17.84 6.25 -29.28
C THR A 319 17.83 7.23 -28.12
N ILE A 320 18.04 6.71 -26.91
CA ILE A 320 18.23 7.48 -25.67
C ILE A 320 19.55 7.08 -25.02
N PHE A 321 20.10 7.97 -24.20
CA PHE A 321 21.31 7.71 -23.42
C PHE A 321 20.96 7.59 -21.95
N VAL A 322 21.23 6.42 -21.36
CA VAL A 322 20.95 6.13 -19.97
C VAL A 322 22.26 5.93 -19.23
N ASN A 323 22.62 6.85 -18.35
CA ASN A 323 23.90 6.86 -17.65
C ASN A 323 25.09 6.70 -18.61
N GLY A 324 25.00 7.34 -19.80
CA GLY A 324 26.02 7.28 -20.84
C GLY A 324 25.91 6.10 -21.81
N VAL A 325 25.06 5.11 -21.56
CA VAL A 325 24.84 3.96 -22.45
C VAL A 325 23.71 4.28 -23.44
N GLU A 326 23.95 4.07 -24.72
CA GLU A 326 22.95 4.24 -25.77
C GLU A 326 22.00 3.06 -25.85
N LEU A 327 20.70 3.31 -25.82
CA LEU A 327 19.65 2.30 -25.95
C LEU A 327 18.63 2.72 -27.01
N PRO A 328 18.19 1.79 -27.90
CA PRO A 328 17.06 2.03 -28.79
C PRO A 328 15.78 2.25 -28.00
N THR A 329 14.91 3.16 -28.45
CA THR A 329 13.59 3.36 -27.83
C THR A 329 12.64 2.21 -28.17
N LEU A 330 11.56 2.08 -27.39
CA LEU A 330 10.62 0.95 -27.47
C LEU A 330 10.02 0.74 -28.88
N LYS A 331 9.85 1.81 -29.66
CA LYS A 331 9.37 1.72 -31.05
C LYS A 331 10.24 0.85 -31.97
N ASN A 332 11.54 0.72 -31.66
CA ASN A 332 12.45 -0.12 -32.45
C ASN A 332 12.22 -1.62 -32.22
N TYR A 333 11.55 -1.97 -31.12
CA TYR A 333 11.28 -3.34 -30.71
C TYR A 333 9.86 -3.84 -31.07
N PHE A 334 9.05 -3.04 -31.79
CA PHE A 334 7.67 -3.44 -32.13
C PHE A 334 7.56 -4.72 -32.96
N LYS A 335 8.60 -5.08 -33.72
CA LYS A 335 8.62 -6.32 -34.49
C LYS A 335 8.57 -7.55 -33.59
N ILE A 336 9.27 -7.53 -32.46
CA ILE A 336 9.33 -8.65 -31.48
C ILE A 336 8.23 -8.57 -30.41
N LEU A 337 7.59 -7.42 -30.28
CA LEU A 337 6.48 -7.20 -29.34
C LEU A 337 5.11 -7.25 -30.01
N ASN A 338 5.02 -7.65 -31.28
CA ASN A 338 3.74 -7.81 -31.95
C ASN A 338 3.10 -9.18 -31.65
N VAL A 339 1.80 -9.28 -31.90
CA VAL A 339 1.00 -10.46 -31.55
C VAL A 339 1.50 -11.70 -32.28
N GLU A 340 1.82 -11.60 -33.57
CA GLU A 340 2.20 -12.76 -34.40
C GLU A 340 3.56 -13.32 -33.95
N TYR A 341 4.52 -12.46 -33.67
CA TYR A 341 5.83 -12.91 -33.18
C TYR A 341 5.72 -13.57 -31.80
N LEU A 342 5.02 -12.94 -30.86
CA LEU A 342 4.88 -13.48 -29.52
C LEU A 342 4.04 -14.77 -29.47
N LYS A 343 3.06 -14.93 -30.38
CA LYS A 343 2.35 -16.21 -30.57
C LYS A 343 3.30 -17.34 -30.96
N LEU A 344 4.29 -17.08 -31.83
CA LEU A 344 5.29 -18.09 -32.19
C LEU A 344 6.19 -18.47 -31.01
N ILE A 345 6.56 -17.50 -30.15
CA ILE A 345 7.35 -17.74 -28.95
C ILE A 345 6.59 -18.63 -27.96
N PHE A 346 5.33 -18.28 -27.65
CA PHE A 346 4.54 -18.95 -26.60
C PHE A 346 3.73 -20.17 -27.12
N LYS A 347 3.81 -20.50 -28.39
CA LYS A 347 3.03 -21.60 -29.02
C LYS A 347 3.17 -22.94 -28.29
N TYR A 348 4.32 -23.18 -27.70
CA TYR A 348 4.64 -24.46 -27.07
C TYR A 348 4.64 -24.40 -25.55
N ASP A 349 4.22 -23.29 -24.97
CA ASP A 349 4.01 -23.20 -23.53
C ASP A 349 2.92 -24.18 -23.13
N GLU A 350 3.17 -24.91 -22.06
CA GLU A 350 2.15 -25.73 -21.42
C GLU A 350 1.56 -24.94 -20.24
N TYR A 351 0.36 -25.27 -19.83
CA TYR A 351 -0.31 -24.70 -18.67
C TYR A 351 -0.32 -25.70 -17.52
N SER A 352 -0.18 -25.19 -16.32
CA SER A 352 -0.24 -25.95 -15.09
C SER A 352 -0.70 -25.06 -13.94
N ASP A 353 -0.71 -25.58 -12.74
CA ASP A 353 -0.76 -24.73 -11.55
C ASP A 353 0.56 -23.96 -11.41
N ILE A 354 0.46 -22.68 -11.08
CA ILE A 354 1.60 -21.79 -10.94
C ILE A 354 1.44 -20.91 -9.68
N HIS A 355 2.55 -20.41 -9.14
CA HIS A 355 2.51 -19.37 -8.11
C HIS A 355 2.05 -18.02 -8.72
N GLY A 356 2.45 -17.72 -9.93
CA GLY A 356 2.03 -16.58 -10.73
C GLY A 356 2.62 -15.21 -10.32
N ASP A 357 3.37 -15.17 -9.22
CA ASP A 357 4.09 -13.96 -8.77
C ASP A 357 5.37 -14.31 -7.97
N LEU A 358 6.16 -15.25 -8.46
CA LEU A 358 7.37 -15.76 -7.81
C LEU A 358 8.54 -14.76 -7.88
N THR A 359 8.42 -13.64 -7.16
CA THR A 359 9.52 -12.67 -6.98
C THR A 359 10.34 -13.01 -5.73
N ILE A 360 11.51 -12.41 -5.61
CA ILE A 360 12.34 -12.50 -4.40
C ILE A 360 11.58 -12.05 -3.14
N GLU A 361 10.70 -11.04 -3.27
CA GLU A 361 9.91 -10.53 -2.14
C GLU A 361 8.85 -11.53 -1.65
N ASN A 362 8.43 -12.47 -2.50
CA ASN A 362 7.42 -13.49 -2.17
C ASN A 362 8.02 -14.81 -1.65
N ILE A 363 9.30 -14.79 -1.31
CA ILE A 363 9.98 -15.88 -0.60
C ILE A 363 10.44 -15.35 0.76
N ILE A 364 10.06 -16.04 1.82
CA ILE A 364 10.41 -15.68 3.19
C ILE A 364 11.41 -16.71 3.74
N GLY A 365 12.60 -16.25 4.10
CA GLY A 365 13.61 -17.08 4.77
C GLY A 365 13.34 -17.21 6.27
N ILE A 366 13.69 -18.37 6.84
CA ILE A 366 13.61 -18.66 8.28
C ILE A 366 15.04 -18.70 8.82
N LEU A 367 15.33 -17.82 9.78
CA LEU A 367 16.68 -17.63 10.30
C LEU A 367 17.10 -18.61 11.39
N ASP A 368 16.14 -19.22 12.08
CA ASP A 368 16.41 -20.10 13.20
C ASP A 368 16.41 -21.57 12.77
N ASN A 369 17.47 -22.27 13.11
CA ASN A 369 17.53 -23.74 13.05
C ASN A 369 16.63 -24.35 14.13
N TYR A 370 15.32 -24.16 14.04
CA TYR A 370 14.34 -24.83 14.89
C TYR A 370 14.23 -26.31 14.50
N THR A 371 15.29 -27.06 14.79
CA THR A 371 15.43 -28.47 14.38
C THR A 371 14.52 -29.45 15.14
N ASN A 372 13.71 -29.01 16.11
CA ASN A 372 13.07 -29.94 17.05
C ASN A 372 11.54 -29.87 17.21
N THR A 373 10.79 -29.23 16.30
CA THR A 373 9.34 -29.28 16.38
C THR A 373 8.72 -29.93 15.14
N SER A 374 7.57 -30.59 15.31
CA SER A 374 6.82 -31.24 14.21
C SER A 374 6.44 -30.29 13.06
N ILE A 375 6.49 -28.97 13.31
CA ILE A 375 6.28 -27.91 12.34
C ILE A 375 7.44 -27.83 11.34
N ASN A 376 8.66 -28.14 11.76
CA ASN A 376 9.88 -27.95 10.98
C ASN A 376 10.15 -29.00 9.91
N LYS A 377 9.48 -30.15 9.93
CA LYS A 377 9.58 -31.12 8.85
C LYS A 377 9.01 -30.60 7.53
N LYS A 378 8.08 -29.64 7.59
CA LYS A 378 7.40 -29.06 6.44
C LYS A 378 8.12 -27.81 5.90
N TYR A 379 8.55 -26.92 6.79
CA TYR A 379 9.32 -25.73 6.44
C TYR A 379 10.81 -26.09 6.52
N ARG A 380 11.47 -26.17 5.38
CA ARG A 380 12.93 -26.38 5.35
C ARG A 380 13.60 -25.14 5.95
N GLU A 381 13.83 -24.11 5.16
CA GLU A 381 14.44 -22.85 5.59
C GLU A 381 13.71 -21.63 5.03
N TYR A 382 12.56 -21.86 4.39
CA TYR A 382 11.77 -20.83 3.72
C TYR A 382 10.33 -21.26 3.53
N TYR A 383 9.49 -20.30 3.11
CA TYR A 383 8.14 -20.54 2.59
C TYR A 383 7.75 -19.45 1.58
N PHE A 384 6.80 -19.79 0.68
CA PHE A 384 6.27 -18.86 -0.30
C PHE A 384 5.09 -18.10 0.28
N ILE A 385 4.89 -16.86 -0.21
CA ILE A 385 3.72 -16.04 0.13
C ILE A 385 3.13 -15.44 -1.15
N ASP A 386 1.90 -14.98 -1.08
CA ASP A 386 1.25 -14.13 -2.08
C ASP A 386 1.15 -14.72 -3.49
N PRO A 387 0.63 -15.96 -3.65
CA PRO A 387 0.37 -16.51 -4.97
C PRO A 387 -0.63 -15.63 -5.73
N ASN A 388 -0.43 -15.47 -7.03
CA ASN A 388 -1.33 -14.74 -7.93
C ASN A 388 -2.19 -15.72 -8.76
N THR A 389 -3.45 -15.86 -8.40
CA THR A 389 -4.40 -16.79 -9.02
C THR A 389 -5.20 -16.19 -10.18
N GLY A 390 -4.92 -14.93 -10.56
CA GLY A 390 -5.67 -14.21 -11.59
C GLY A 390 -4.97 -14.11 -12.93
N ASN A 391 -4.15 -15.10 -13.30
CA ASN A 391 -3.43 -15.08 -14.56
C ASN A 391 -4.36 -15.48 -15.73
N ILE A 392 -4.08 -14.93 -16.91
CA ILE A 392 -4.76 -15.30 -18.17
C ILE A 392 -4.00 -16.42 -18.86
N HIS A 393 -2.71 -16.53 -18.56
CA HIS A 393 -1.77 -17.48 -19.14
C HIS A 393 -1.07 -18.19 -17.98
N ASP A 394 -1.40 -19.45 -17.75
CA ASP A 394 -0.93 -20.21 -16.58
C ASP A 394 0.31 -21.06 -16.92
N SER A 395 1.24 -20.50 -17.72
CA SER A 395 2.48 -21.19 -18.03
C SER A 395 3.43 -21.17 -16.83
N PRO A 396 4.07 -22.32 -16.47
CA PRO A 396 5.15 -22.39 -15.51
C PRO A 396 6.27 -21.36 -15.76
N PHE A 397 6.49 -21.00 -17.02
CA PHE A 397 7.52 -20.04 -17.41
C PHE A 397 7.28 -18.64 -16.83
N LEU A 398 6.05 -18.31 -16.44
CA LEU A 398 5.76 -17.06 -15.73
C LEU A 398 6.46 -16.98 -14.37
N ASP A 399 6.54 -18.08 -13.62
CA ASP A 399 7.20 -18.11 -12.32
C ASP A 399 8.71 -17.92 -12.47
N TYR A 400 9.33 -18.59 -13.43
CA TYR A 400 10.75 -18.40 -13.74
C TYR A 400 11.06 -16.99 -14.23
N ALA A 401 10.18 -16.41 -15.05
CA ALA A 401 10.31 -15.04 -15.52
C ALA A 401 10.11 -14.00 -14.40
N LYS A 402 9.31 -14.30 -13.40
CA LYS A 402 9.15 -13.45 -12.22
C LYS A 402 10.41 -13.39 -11.38
N LEU A 403 11.12 -14.48 -11.25
CA LEU A 403 12.40 -14.48 -10.55
C LEU A 403 13.46 -13.69 -11.33
N LEU A 404 13.43 -13.72 -12.68
CA LEU A 404 14.26 -12.84 -13.52
C LEU A 404 13.94 -11.37 -13.30
N GLN A 405 12.67 -11.00 -13.11
CA GLN A 405 12.29 -9.61 -12.79
C GLN A 405 13.08 -9.06 -11.59
N SER A 406 13.36 -9.89 -10.59
CA SER A 406 14.22 -9.54 -9.46
C SER A 406 15.71 -9.66 -9.82
N LEU A 407 16.21 -10.84 -10.15
CA LEU A 407 17.65 -11.12 -10.27
C LEU A 407 18.31 -10.46 -11.49
N HIS A 408 17.68 -10.49 -12.66
CA HIS A 408 18.17 -9.84 -13.88
C HIS A 408 17.74 -8.37 -13.93
N GLY A 409 16.49 -8.13 -13.56
CA GLY A 409 15.90 -6.81 -13.62
C GLY A 409 16.26 -5.87 -12.48
N ASN A 410 16.76 -6.36 -11.35
CA ASN A 410 17.07 -5.58 -10.13
C ASN A 410 15.87 -4.74 -9.64
N TYR A 411 14.66 -5.30 -9.73
CA TYR A 411 13.40 -4.60 -9.48
C TYR A 411 13.37 -3.87 -8.14
N GLU A 412 13.84 -4.51 -7.07
CA GLU A 412 13.79 -4.01 -5.70
C GLU A 412 14.62 -2.73 -5.52
N PHE A 413 15.72 -2.58 -6.25
CA PHE A 413 16.59 -1.41 -6.19
C PHE A 413 16.02 -0.17 -6.89
N LEU A 414 15.11 -0.37 -7.85
CA LEU A 414 14.56 0.72 -8.64
C LEU A 414 13.47 1.52 -7.91
N MET A 415 12.90 0.95 -6.86
CA MET A 415 11.75 1.53 -6.16
C MET A 415 12.07 2.84 -5.42
N ASN A 416 13.30 3.01 -4.97
CA ASN A 416 13.73 4.10 -4.10
C ASN A 416 14.60 5.15 -4.81
N ILE A 417 14.68 5.10 -6.15
CA ILE A 417 15.45 6.09 -6.92
C ILE A 417 14.73 7.44 -6.88
N SER A 418 15.41 8.46 -6.35
CA SER A 418 14.84 9.81 -6.15
C SER A 418 15.40 10.86 -7.10
N ASP A 419 16.69 10.79 -7.41
CA ASP A 419 17.38 11.83 -8.18
C ASP A 419 17.53 11.44 -9.66
N ILE A 420 16.45 11.69 -10.43
CA ILE A 420 16.37 11.37 -11.86
C ILE A 420 16.52 12.68 -12.64
N LYS A 421 17.54 12.78 -13.51
CA LYS A 421 17.74 13.90 -14.42
C LYS A 421 17.38 13.47 -15.85
N ILE A 422 16.49 14.20 -16.49
CA ILE A 422 16.02 13.93 -17.86
C ILE A 422 16.22 15.21 -18.68
N GLU A 423 17.16 15.17 -19.60
CA GLU A 423 17.48 16.29 -20.49
C GLU A 423 17.44 15.81 -21.95
N LYS A 424 16.38 16.19 -22.68
CA LYS A 424 16.12 15.71 -24.06
C LYS A 424 16.05 14.17 -24.08
N ASN A 425 17.04 13.50 -24.68
CA ASN A 425 17.17 12.05 -24.73
C ASN A 425 18.25 11.49 -23.78
N TYR A 426 18.78 12.32 -22.87
CA TYR A 426 19.72 11.89 -21.83
C TYR A 426 18.99 11.71 -20.50
N ILE A 427 19.23 10.55 -19.89
CA ILE A 427 18.62 10.16 -18.62
C ILE A 427 19.75 9.73 -17.68
N ASN A 428 19.87 10.40 -16.55
CA ASN A 428 20.88 10.09 -15.55
C ASN A 428 20.22 9.88 -14.19
N PHE A 429 20.57 8.81 -13.51
CA PHE A 429 20.16 8.47 -12.14
C PHE A 429 21.16 7.50 -11.52
N MET A 430 21.24 7.50 -10.19
CA MET A 430 22.06 6.53 -9.48
C MET A 430 21.27 5.26 -9.26
N VAL A 431 21.89 4.11 -9.59
CA VAL A 431 21.38 2.77 -9.28
C VAL A 431 22.38 2.10 -8.36
N THR A 432 21.91 1.48 -7.30
CA THR A 432 22.72 0.56 -6.50
C THR A 432 22.67 -0.81 -7.17
N GLU A 433 23.79 -1.34 -7.55
CA GLU A 433 23.90 -2.74 -7.98
C GLU A 433 24.38 -3.59 -6.82
N SER A 434 23.89 -4.82 -6.75
CA SER A 434 24.25 -5.77 -5.72
C SER A 434 25.08 -6.91 -6.34
N ASP A 435 26.32 -7.06 -5.89
CA ASP A 435 27.16 -8.19 -6.32
C ASP A 435 26.49 -9.53 -6.04
N ALA A 436 25.73 -9.62 -4.95
CA ALA A 436 24.98 -10.83 -4.64
C ALA A 436 23.92 -11.14 -5.71
N TYR A 437 23.21 -10.11 -6.20
CA TYR A 437 22.22 -10.30 -7.29
C TYR A 437 22.89 -10.70 -8.59
N VAL A 438 24.02 -10.09 -8.94
CA VAL A 438 24.78 -10.46 -10.15
C VAL A 438 25.21 -11.94 -10.10
N GLN A 439 25.77 -12.38 -8.96
CA GLN A 439 26.19 -13.77 -8.79
C GLN A 439 25.00 -14.75 -8.75
N LEU A 440 23.90 -14.38 -8.09
CA LEU A 440 22.67 -15.20 -8.08
C LEU A 440 22.04 -15.29 -9.46
N TYR A 441 22.03 -14.20 -10.24
CA TYR A 441 21.57 -14.23 -11.63
C TYR A 441 22.41 -15.18 -12.50
N GLN A 442 23.74 -15.15 -12.36
CA GLN A 442 24.62 -16.08 -13.09
C GLN A 442 24.28 -17.54 -12.75
N LYS A 443 24.14 -17.87 -11.46
CA LYS A 443 23.73 -19.21 -11.02
C LYS A 443 22.34 -19.59 -11.54
N TYR A 444 21.41 -18.65 -11.51
CA TYR A 444 20.05 -18.88 -11.98
C TYR A 444 20.00 -19.09 -13.50
N TYR A 445 20.80 -18.35 -14.26
CA TYR A 445 20.90 -18.53 -15.71
C TYR A 445 21.51 -19.91 -16.07
N LEU A 446 22.52 -20.37 -15.32
CA LEU A 446 23.06 -21.73 -15.47
C LEU A 446 21.99 -22.78 -15.13
N TYR A 447 21.25 -22.60 -14.05
CA TYR A 447 20.14 -23.48 -13.70
C TYR A 447 19.10 -23.56 -14.83
N LEU A 448 18.75 -22.43 -15.47
CA LEU A 448 17.84 -22.44 -16.61
C LEU A 448 18.42 -23.25 -17.78
N LYS A 449 19.71 -23.10 -18.10
CA LYS A 449 20.38 -23.85 -19.16
C LYS A 449 20.45 -25.37 -18.91
N GLU A 450 20.55 -25.76 -17.67
CA GLU A 450 20.59 -27.17 -17.27
C GLU A 450 19.22 -27.85 -17.26
N ASN A 451 18.17 -27.08 -17.03
CA ASN A 451 16.83 -27.63 -16.82
C ASN A 451 15.83 -27.40 -17.96
N PHE A 452 16.14 -26.52 -18.93
CA PHE A 452 15.22 -26.12 -20.01
C PHE A 452 15.88 -26.19 -21.38
N SER A 453 15.07 -26.42 -22.41
CA SER A 453 15.53 -26.30 -23.80
C SER A 453 15.77 -24.82 -24.16
N ASN A 454 16.60 -24.56 -25.19
CA ASN A 454 16.83 -23.20 -25.68
C ASN A 454 15.52 -22.46 -26.01
N ARG A 455 14.55 -23.16 -26.56
CA ARG A 455 13.22 -22.61 -26.87
C ARG A 455 12.48 -22.18 -25.61
N ASP A 456 12.50 -22.99 -24.57
CA ASP A 456 11.80 -22.71 -23.32
C ASP A 456 12.49 -21.55 -22.57
N ILE A 457 13.81 -21.48 -22.59
CA ILE A 457 14.59 -20.34 -22.06
C ILE A 457 14.17 -19.05 -22.79
N ILE A 458 14.06 -19.06 -24.10
CA ILE A 458 13.60 -17.90 -24.89
C ILE A 458 12.20 -17.50 -24.43
N SER A 459 11.27 -18.45 -24.27
CA SER A 459 9.92 -18.16 -23.76
C SER A 459 9.96 -17.52 -22.39
N ILE A 460 10.75 -18.04 -21.43
CA ILE A 460 10.93 -17.47 -20.08
C ILE A 460 11.38 -16.01 -20.16
N PHE A 461 12.39 -15.69 -20.96
CA PHE A 461 12.90 -14.32 -21.09
C PHE A 461 11.89 -13.37 -21.77
N TYR A 462 11.10 -13.85 -22.71
CA TYR A 462 10.01 -13.04 -23.27
C TYR A 462 8.89 -12.79 -22.26
N HIS A 463 8.61 -13.73 -21.36
CA HIS A 463 7.70 -13.48 -20.24
C HIS A 463 8.26 -12.44 -19.26
N GLU A 464 9.58 -12.40 -19.05
CA GLU A 464 10.21 -11.33 -18.26
C GLU A 464 9.94 -9.94 -18.89
N ILE A 465 10.13 -9.80 -20.22
CA ILE A 465 9.79 -8.54 -20.91
C ILE A 465 8.32 -8.16 -20.65
N ILE A 466 7.40 -9.12 -20.72
CA ILE A 466 5.97 -8.86 -20.47
C ILE A 466 5.73 -8.45 -19.02
N HIS A 467 6.42 -9.04 -18.06
CA HIS A 467 6.32 -8.60 -16.66
C HIS A 467 6.76 -7.15 -16.47
N TRP A 468 7.83 -6.74 -17.13
CA TRP A 468 8.29 -5.33 -17.10
C TRP A 468 7.31 -4.39 -17.81
N LEU A 469 6.73 -4.79 -18.94
CA LEU A 469 5.67 -4.02 -19.61
C LEU A 469 4.45 -3.81 -18.70
N ARG A 470 4.06 -4.82 -17.92
CA ARG A 470 2.94 -4.75 -16.97
C ARG A 470 3.18 -3.74 -15.83
N LEU A 471 4.44 -3.55 -15.42
CA LEU A 471 4.78 -2.63 -14.33
C LEU A 471 4.60 -1.17 -14.73
N LEU A 472 4.90 -0.82 -15.97
CA LEU A 472 4.95 0.56 -16.41
C LEU A 472 3.65 1.35 -16.19
N PRO A 473 2.44 0.87 -16.56
CA PRO A 473 1.20 1.59 -16.27
C PRO A 473 1.02 1.92 -14.78
N TYR A 474 1.37 1.00 -13.91
CA TYR A 474 1.35 1.22 -12.45
C TYR A 474 2.31 2.33 -12.02
N LYS A 475 3.54 2.27 -12.52
CA LYS A 475 4.58 3.24 -12.17
C LYS A 475 4.25 4.62 -12.73
N ILE A 476 3.73 4.71 -13.95
CA ILE A 476 3.27 5.96 -14.59
C ILE A 476 2.20 6.65 -13.72
N ARG A 477 1.18 5.92 -13.30
CA ARG A 477 0.09 6.48 -12.49
C ARG A 477 0.54 6.90 -11.08
N LYS A 478 1.51 6.19 -10.51
CA LYS A 478 2.05 6.51 -9.17
C LYS A 478 3.05 7.68 -9.22
N ASN A 479 3.99 7.65 -10.16
CA ASN A 479 5.02 8.67 -10.36
C ASN A 479 5.59 8.56 -11.78
N ASP A 480 5.11 9.40 -12.70
CA ASP A 480 5.49 9.36 -14.11
C ASP A 480 7.01 9.60 -14.34
N LYS A 481 7.67 10.39 -13.48
CA LYS A 481 9.11 10.60 -13.56
C LYS A 481 9.90 9.36 -13.16
N LEU A 482 9.50 8.69 -12.08
CA LEU A 482 10.11 7.42 -11.64
C LEU A 482 9.84 6.30 -12.67
N ALA A 483 8.70 6.31 -13.34
CA ALA A 483 8.38 5.35 -14.40
C ALA A 483 9.40 5.34 -15.54
N VAL A 484 10.13 6.47 -15.76
CA VAL A 484 11.23 6.52 -16.76
C VAL A 484 12.35 5.54 -16.39
N VAL A 485 12.67 5.36 -15.12
CA VAL A 485 13.69 4.38 -14.67
C VAL A 485 13.26 2.97 -15.05
N PHE A 486 12.00 2.60 -14.80
CA PHE A 486 11.44 1.30 -15.18
C PHE A 486 11.39 1.13 -16.70
N TYR A 487 11.11 2.19 -17.43
CA TYR A 487 11.15 2.20 -18.88
C TYR A 487 12.56 1.96 -19.42
N THR A 488 13.59 2.62 -18.90
CA THR A 488 14.97 2.41 -19.31
C THR A 488 15.46 0.98 -18.99
N LYS A 489 15.04 0.44 -17.84
CA LYS A 489 15.35 -0.95 -17.50
C LYS A 489 14.66 -1.95 -18.44
N LEU A 490 13.39 -1.72 -18.80
CA LEU A 490 12.72 -2.51 -19.83
C LEU A 490 13.50 -2.52 -21.16
N LEU A 491 13.97 -1.36 -21.64
CA LEU A 491 14.74 -1.28 -22.88
C LEU A 491 16.03 -2.10 -22.80
N LYS A 492 16.73 -2.03 -21.66
CA LYS A 492 17.94 -2.85 -21.42
C LYS A 492 17.60 -4.34 -21.45
N ILE A 493 16.58 -4.76 -20.73
CA ILE A 493 16.15 -6.17 -20.71
C ILE A 493 15.78 -6.65 -22.11
N ILE A 494 15.08 -5.85 -22.92
CA ILE A 494 14.77 -6.24 -24.29
C ILE A 494 16.05 -6.43 -25.12
N ALA A 495 17.03 -5.56 -24.96
CA ALA A 495 18.33 -5.70 -25.64
C ALA A 495 19.05 -6.98 -25.20
N ASP A 496 19.15 -7.22 -23.87
CA ASP A 496 19.79 -8.40 -23.30
C ASP A 496 19.09 -9.70 -23.77
N VAL A 497 17.76 -9.71 -23.82
CA VAL A 497 16.97 -10.88 -24.31
C VAL A 497 17.21 -11.14 -25.79
N GLN A 498 17.37 -10.11 -26.62
CA GLN A 498 17.71 -10.29 -28.03
C GLN A 498 19.13 -10.90 -28.22
N GLU A 499 20.08 -10.50 -27.38
CA GLU A 499 21.43 -11.11 -27.39
C GLU A 499 21.36 -12.58 -26.99
N ILE A 500 20.65 -12.91 -25.89
CA ILE A 500 20.43 -14.28 -25.43
C ILE A 500 19.73 -15.12 -26.51
N GLU A 501 18.68 -14.59 -27.13
CA GLU A 501 17.96 -15.28 -28.22
C GLU A 501 18.89 -15.59 -29.40
N ASN A 502 19.74 -14.64 -29.78
CA ASN A 502 20.70 -14.83 -30.86
C ASN A 502 21.78 -15.87 -30.51
N GLU A 503 22.21 -15.94 -29.27
CA GLU A 503 23.14 -16.97 -28.79
C GLU A 503 22.52 -18.37 -28.79
N LEU A 504 21.29 -18.49 -28.30
CA LEU A 504 20.60 -19.78 -28.17
C LEU A 504 20.09 -20.35 -29.51
N LYS A 505 20.00 -19.51 -30.55
CA LYS A 505 19.61 -19.92 -31.90
C LYS A 505 20.79 -20.33 -32.78
N LYS A 506 22.03 -20.07 -32.35
CA LYS A 506 23.27 -20.54 -33.03
C LYS A 506 23.57 -21.99 -32.66
#